data_e0ec54b8861a479bc673af7735abba58
#
_entry.id   e0ec54b8861a479bc673af7735abba58
#
_cell.length_a   1.000
_cell.length_b   1.000
_cell.length_c   1.000
_cell.angle_alpha   90.00
_cell.angle_beta   90.00
_cell.angle_gamma   90.00
#
_symmetry.space_group_name_H-M   'P 1'
#
loop_
_entity.id
_entity.type
_entity.pdbx_description
1 polymer ?
#
loop_
_entity_poly.entity_id
_entity_poly.type
_entity_poly.pdbx_seq_one_letter_code
_entity_poly.pdbx_strand_id
1 'polypeptide(L)'
;MLKVNNKKVIQDLAKTTYKANKKRNLLTIVAIFLTTFLLCTVISIGLSYWDTVSLRQQRIQGIDYDIELTEPRDDQVSTIRKMDNVKYAGLNVKCGIVSKYQDKELDKLKLYWLDDTCWKQQTIPALDYYKGSYPTKENEIMLSQSALRSIGIKKPKVGMELPFIYQTLAENSENNDTAKTFILSGWFLDYTGVDKGYVSDKFYQST
;
A
#
# COMPACT_ATOMS: atom_id res chain seq x y z
N MET A 1 38.64 -4.40 -60.91
CA MET A 1 38.85 -4.41 -59.45
C MET A 1 38.57 -5.79 -58.91
N LEU A 2 39.60 -6.61 -58.64
CA LEU A 2 39.48 -8.01 -58.24
C LEU A 2 39.02 -8.04 -56.76
N LYS A 3 37.82 -8.57 -56.53
CA LYS A 3 37.23 -8.74 -55.19
C LYS A 3 37.88 -9.97 -54.54
N VAL A 4 38.97 -9.78 -53.84
CA VAL A 4 39.66 -10.87 -53.11
C VAL A 4 38.87 -11.22 -51.85
N ASN A 5 38.11 -12.28 -51.91
CA ASN A 5 37.33 -12.78 -50.80
C ASN A 5 38.15 -13.81 -49.99
N ASN A 6 39.14 -13.30 -49.24
CA ASN A 6 40.04 -14.15 -48.45
C ASN A 6 39.61 -14.23 -46.96
N LYS A 7 38.37 -14.69 -46.75
CA LYS A 7 37.82 -14.89 -45.35
C LYS A 7 38.75 -15.77 -44.50
N LYS A 8 39.35 -16.80 -45.13
CA LYS A 8 40.23 -17.74 -44.43
C LYS A 8 41.53 -17.05 -43.91
N VAL A 9 42.15 -16.20 -44.75
CA VAL A 9 43.35 -15.46 -44.35
C VAL A 9 43.05 -14.45 -43.26
N ILE A 10 41.90 -13.77 -43.32
CA ILE A 10 41.47 -12.86 -42.26
C ILE A 10 41.24 -13.60 -40.96
N GLN A 11 40.63 -14.76 -40.99
CA GLN A 11 40.43 -15.58 -39.79
C GLN A 11 41.73 -16.11 -39.19
N ASP A 12 42.65 -16.56 -40.01
CA ASP A 12 43.95 -17.04 -39.56
C ASP A 12 44.82 -15.93 -39.01
N LEU A 13 44.76 -14.74 -39.62
CA LEU A 13 45.43 -13.55 -39.10
C LEU A 13 44.85 -13.15 -37.73
N ALA A 14 43.54 -13.11 -37.61
CA ALA A 14 42.85 -12.80 -36.35
C ALA A 14 43.20 -13.82 -35.23
N LYS A 15 43.25 -15.12 -35.54
CA LYS A 15 43.66 -16.19 -34.59
C LYS A 15 45.13 -16.01 -34.17
N THR A 16 46.01 -15.72 -35.08
CA THR A 16 47.43 -15.55 -34.81
C THR A 16 47.67 -14.31 -33.93
N THR A 17 47.01 -13.19 -34.26
CA THR A 17 47.08 -11.95 -33.47
C THR A 17 46.49 -12.15 -32.08
N TYR A 18 45.37 -12.87 -31.97
CA TYR A 18 44.77 -13.22 -30.68
C TYR A 18 45.72 -14.06 -29.82
N LYS A 19 46.34 -15.11 -30.39
CA LYS A 19 47.31 -15.97 -29.70
C LYS A 19 48.57 -15.20 -29.24
N ALA A 20 49.09 -14.31 -30.07
CA ALA A 20 50.29 -13.50 -29.76
C ALA A 20 50.02 -12.53 -28.58
N ASN A 21 48.80 -12.03 -28.45
CA ASN A 21 48.44 -11.02 -27.45
C ASN A 21 47.49 -11.54 -26.35
N LYS A 22 47.53 -12.83 -26.00
CA LYS A 22 46.62 -13.46 -25.04
C LYS A 22 46.46 -12.69 -23.73
N LYS A 23 47.56 -12.30 -23.10
CA LYS A 23 47.53 -11.55 -21.82
C LYS A 23 46.81 -10.21 -21.96
N ARG A 24 47.06 -9.45 -23.01
CA ARG A 24 46.42 -8.17 -23.26
C ARG A 24 44.94 -8.33 -23.55
N ASN A 25 44.58 -9.33 -24.39
CA ASN A 25 43.17 -9.59 -24.71
C ASN A 25 42.39 -10.07 -23.51
N LEU A 26 42.97 -10.94 -22.67
CA LEU A 26 42.36 -11.38 -21.42
C LEU A 26 42.10 -10.21 -20.48
N LEU A 27 43.10 -9.31 -20.33
CA LEU A 27 42.96 -8.13 -19.48
C LEU A 27 41.82 -7.22 -19.98
N THR A 28 41.71 -7.02 -21.30
CA THR A 28 40.65 -6.23 -21.92
C THR A 28 39.26 -6.89 -21.66
N ILE A 29 39.16 -8.20 -21.84
CA ILE A 29 37.88 -8.94 -21.56
C ILE A 29 37.50 -8.80 -20.09
N VAL A 30 38.43 -8.99 -19.17
CA VAL A 30 38.19 -8.83 -17.73
C VAL A 30 37.82 -7.38 -17.39
N ALA A 31 38.46 -6.39 -18.00
CA ALA A 31 38.08 -4.99 -17.78
C ALA A 31 36.65 -4.69 -18.27
N ILE A 32 36.28 -5.16 -19.46
CA ILE A 32 34.93 -4.98 -20.00
C ILE A 32 33.91 -5.72 -19.10
N PHE A 33 34.20 -6.95 -18.68
CA PHE A 33 33.36 -7.70 -17.80
C PHE A 33 33.13 -6.99 -16.46
N LEU A 34 34.20 -6.51 -15.82
CA LEU A 34 34.11 -5.79 -14.56
C LEU A 34 33.31 -4.48 -14.68
N THR A 35 33.53 -3.71 -15.76
CA THR A 35 32.78 -2.47 -15.97
C THR A 35 31.29 -2.72 -16.21
N THR A 36 30.94 -3.68 -17.05
CA THR A 36 29.54 -4.06 -17.29
C THR A 36 28.88 -4.63 -16.04
N PHE A 37 29.58 -5.50 -15.31
CA PHE A 37 29.08 -6.06 -14.05
C PHE A 37 28.80 -4.95 -13.02
N LEU A 38 29.75 -4.01 -12.86
CA LEU A 38 29.61 -2.88 -11.93
C LEU A 38 28.42 -2.01 -12.32
N LEU A 39 28.27 -1.70 -13.60
CA LEU A 39 27.17 -0.89 -14.12
C LEU A 39 25.80 -1.56 -13.91
N CYS A 40 25.69 -2.84 -14.23
CA CYS A 40 24.48 -3.63 -13.97
C CYS A 40 24.14 -3.69 -12.47
N THR A 41 25.16 -3.87 -11.62
CA THR A 41 24.97 -3.91 -10.17
C THR A 41 24.42 -2.59 -9.63
N VAL A 42 25.01 -1.46 -10.04
CA VAL A 42 24.58 -0.12 -9.62
C VAL A 42 23.14 0.14 -10.05
N ILE A 43 22.80 -0.17 -11.31
CA ILE A 43 21.43 0.01 -11.82
C ILE A 43 20.45 -0.88 -11.04
N SER A 44 20.78 -2.17 -10.84
CA SER A 44 19.90 -3.11 -10.13
C SER A 44 19.66 -2.68 -8.69
N ILE A 45 20.70 -2.23 -7.97
CA ILE A 45 20.56 -1.73 -6.59
C ILE A 45 19.69 -0.46 -6.59
N GLY A 46 19.94 0.47 -7.54
CA GLY A 46 19.17 1.70 -7.64
C GLY A 46 17.69 1.49 -7.85
N LEU A 47 17.31 0.62 -8.79
CA LEU A 47 15.91 0.28 -9.06
C LEU A 47 15.28 -0.44 -7.86
N SER A 48 15.95 -1.44 -7.28
CA SER A 48 15.46 -2.16 -6.10
C SER A 48 15.28 -1.25 -4.89
N TYR A 49 16.17 -0.29 -4.69
CA TYR A 49 16.04 0.71 -3.63
C TYR A 49 14.81 1.60 -3.85
N TRP A 50 14.60 2.09 -5.07
CA TRP A 50 13.45 2.92 -5.42
C TRP A 50 12.12 2.20 -5.16
N ASP A 51 11.99 0.95 -5.65
CA ASP A 51 10.80 0.13 -5.43
C ASP A 51 10.54 -0.10 -3.93
N THR A 52 11.61 -0.37 -3.17
CA THR A 52 11.49 -0.58 -1.72
C THR A 52 11.03 0.67 -0.97
N VAL A 53 11.56 1.83 -1.34
CA VAL A 53 11.18 3.11 -0.71
C VAL A 53 9.74 3.46 -1.04
N SER A 54 9.32 3.33 -2.30
CA SER A 54 7.94 3.60 -2.74
C SER A 54 6.95 2.70 -2.01
N LEU A 55 7.21 1.39 -1.98
CA LEU A 55 6.36 0.43 -1.28
C LEU A 55 6.27 0.72 0.22
N ARG A 56 7.40 1.08 0.84
CA ARG A 56 7.44 1.45 2.25
C ARG A 56 6.59 2.70 2.53
N GLN A 57 6.64 3.69 1.65
CA GLN A 57 5.86 4.91 1.79
C GLN A 57 4.36 4.64 1.71
N GLN A 58 3.90 3.87 0.73
CA GLN A 58 2.50 3.44 0.61
C GLN A 58 2.02 2.71 1.88
N ARG A 59 2.83 1.79 2.41
CA ARG A 59 2.49 1.03 3.62
C ARG A 59 2.43 1.90 4.88
N ILE A 60 3.31 2.89 5.01
CA ILE A 60 3.30 3.82 6.15
C ILE A 60 2.10 4.77 6.08
N GLN A 61 1.69 5.21 4.89
CA GLN A 61 0.48 6.00 4.69
C GLN A 61 -0.80 5.16 4.90
N GLY A 62 -0.75 3.86 4.55
CA GLY A 62 -1.87 2.93 4.65
C GLY A 62 -2.93 3.12 3.56
N ILE A 63 -2.69 4.00 2.61
CA ILE A 63 -3.49 4.26 1.41
C ILE A 63 -2.53 4.68 0.29
N ASP A 64 -2.72 4.15 -0.90
CA ASP A 64 -1.95 4.49 -2.10
C ASP A 64 -2.59 5.69 -2.81
N TYR A 65 -1.95 6.86 -2.73
CA TYR A 65 -2.40 8.08 -3.39
C TYR A 65 -1.24 9.01 -3.72
N ASP A 66 -1.40 9.78 -4.78
CA ASP A 66 -0.46 10.83 -5.18
C ASP A 66 -0.84 12.19 -4.56
N ILE A 67 -2.14 12.45 -4.42
CA ILE A 67 -2.68 13.73 -3.91
C ILE A 67 -3.84 13.44 -2.96
N GLU A 68 -3.87 14.12 -1.83
CA GLU A 68 -4.97 14.13 -0.86
C GLU A 68 -5.61 15.52 -0.83
N LEU A 69 -6.94 15.55 -0.91
CA LEU A 69 -7.72 16.75 -0.69
C LEU A 69 -8.50 16.59 0.60
N THR A 70 -8.19 17.42 1.59
CA THR A 70 -8.83 17.42 2.90
C THR A 70 -10.14 18.20 2.85
N GLU A 71 -11.20 17.62 3.42
CA GLU A 71 -12.54 18.25 3.51
C GLU A 71 -13.07 18.74 2.15
N PRO A 72 -13.12 17.88 1.12
CA PRO A 72 -13.62 18.29 -0.19
C PRO A 72 -15.12 18.51 -0.15
N ARG A 73 -15.60 19.49 -0.94
CA ARG A 73 -17.02 19.64 -1.22
C ARG A 73 -17.46 18.63 -2.30
N ASP A 74 -18.74 18.27 -2.31
CA ASP A 74 -19.30 17.29 -3.25
C ASP A 74 -19.11 17.67 -4.72
N ASP A 75 -19.16 18.97 -5.04
CA ASP A 75 -18.90 19.48 -6.38
C ASP A 75 -17.44 19.24 -6.81
N GLN A 76 -16.48 19.38 -5.89
CA GLN A 76 -15.07 19.12 -6.13
C GLN A 76 -14.82 17.62 -6.35
N VAL A 77 -15.40 16.75 -5.52
CA VAL A 77 -15.29 15.29 -5.68
C VAL A 77 -15.81 14.85 -7.04
N SER A 78 -17.00 15.34 -7.42
CA SER A 78 -17.63 15.02 -8.70
C SER A 78 -16.80 15.50 -9.90
N THR A 79 -16.14 16.65 -9.76
CA THR A 79 -15.27 17.23 -10.78
C THR A 79 -13.98 16.43 -10.93
N ILE A 80 -13.32 16.10 -9.81
CA ILE A 80 -12.07 15.33 -9.82
C ILE A 80 -12.28 13.95 -10.45
N ARG A 81 -13.38 13.27 -10.13
CA ARG A 81 -13.72 11.95 -10.71
C ARG A 81 -13.92 11.96 -12.23
N LYS A 82 -14.18 13.13 -12.83
CA LYS A 82 -14.38 13.29 -14.28
C LYS A 82 -13.11 13.73 -15.03
N MET A 83 -12.02 14.00 -14.34
CA MET A 83 -10.77 14.43 -14.95
C MET A 83 -10.06 13.24 -15.62
N ASP A 84 -9.69 13.37 -16.89
CA ASP A 84 -9.04 12.31 -17.68
C ASP A 84 -7.67 11.87 -17.14
N ASN A 85 -6.99 12.76 -16.42
CA ASN A 85 -5.69 12.49 -15.79
C ASN A 85 -5.79 11.87 -14.38
N VAL A 86 -7.00 11.70 -13.84
CA VAL A 86 -7.24 11.06 -12.54
C VAL A 86 -7.63 9.60 -12.76
N LYS A 87 -6.77 8.68 -12.37
CA LYS A 87 -7.00 7.24 -12.52
C LYS A 87 -8.02 6.73 -11.51
N TYR A 88 -7.88 7.12 -10.25
CA TYR A 88 -8.75 6.74 -9.15
C TYR A 88 -8.95 7.93 -8.20
N ALA A 89 -10.19 8.16 -7.77
CA ALA A 89 -10.54 9.16 -6.77
C ALA A 89 -11.48 8.52 -5.75
N GLY A 90 -10.88 7.97 -4.68
CA GLY A 90 -11.59 7.35 -3.58
C GLY A 90 -11.87 8.33 -2.44
N LEU A 91 -12.89 8.02 -1.64
CA LEU A 91 -13.27 8.77 -0.45
C LEU A 91 -12.90 7.99 0.81
N ASN A 92 -12.31 8.72 1.77
CA ASN A 92 -11.99 8.23 3.10
C ASN A 92 -12.56 9.20 4.13
N VAL A 93 -13.59 8.78 4.85
CA VAL A 93 -14.31 9.63 5.80
C VAL A 93 -14.14 9.08 7.22
N LYS A 94 -13.73 9.95 8.14
CA LYS A 94 -13.66 9.62 9.55
C LYS A 94 -15.06 9.76 10.15
N CYS A 95 -15.66 8.62 10.59
CA CYS A 95 -17.03 8.55 11.06
C CYS A 95 -17.15 8.67 12.59
N GLY A 96 -16.10 8.29 13.33
CA GLY A 96 -16.17 8.29 14.78
C GLY A 96 -14.88 7.91 15.47
N ILE A 97 -14.96 7.89 16.78
CA ILE A 97 -13.88 7.45 17.67
C ILE A 97 -14.48 6.51 18.71
N VAL A 98 -13.87 5.34 18.89
CA VAL A 98 -14.25 4.43 19.96
C VAL A 98 -13.62 4.90 21.26
N SER A 99 -14.46 5.19 22.25
CA SER A 99 -14.05 5.67 23.58
C SER A 99 -13.79 4.52 24.56
N LYS A 100 -14.56 3.40 24.46
CA LYS A 100 -14.42 2.28 25.40
C LYS A 100 -14.66 0.93 24.73
N TYR A 101 -13.95 -0.07 25.24
CA TYR A 101 -14.20 -1.48 25.00
C TYR A 101 -14.31 -2.20 26.32
N GLN A 102 -15.52 -2.67 26.68
CA GLN A 102 -15.84 -3.16 28.02
C GLN A 102 -15.48 -2.09 29.09
N ASP A 103 -14.65 -2.42 30.08
CA ASP A 103 -14.19 -1.50 31.12
C ASP A 103 -12.92 -0.72 30.74
N LYS A 104 -12.38 -0.94 29.53
CA LYS A 104 -11.14 -0.31 29.07
C LYS A 104 -11.42 0.95 28.27
N GLU A 105 -10.86 2.06 28.70
CA GLU A 105 -10.86 3.29 27.92
C GLU A 105 -9.89 3.21 26.74
N LEU A 106 -10.33 3.74 25.60
CA LEU A 106 -9.60 3.79 24.35
C LEU A 106 -9.65 5.22 23.80
N ASP A 107 -8.49 5.79 23.53
CA ASP A 107 -8.38 7.18 23.06
C ASP A 107 -7.90 7.29 21.60
N LYS A 108 -7.61 6.16 20.97
CA LYS A 108 -6.92 6.14 19.66
C LYS A 108 -7.62 5.37 18.55
N LEU A 109 -8.63 4.56 18.85
CA LEU A 109 -9.32 3.76 17.84
C LEU A 109 -10.29 4.64 17.05
N LYS A 110 -9.90 4.99 15.82
CA LYS A 110 -10.69 5.81 14.90
C LYS A 110 -11.46 4.93 13.93
N LEU A 111 -12.71 5.30 13.67
CA LEU A 111 -13.59 4.63 12.71
C LEU A 111 -13.60 5.40 11.39
N TYR A 112 -13.39 4.69 10.30
CA TYR A 112 -13.38 5.25 8.94
C TYR A 112 -14.35 4.49 8.05
N TRP A 113 -15.02 5.21 7.17
CA TRP A 113 -15.69 4.66 6.02
C TRP A 113 -14.87 4.95 4.76
N LEU A 114 -14.74 3.94 3.92
CA LEU A 114 -14.08 4.04 2.63
C LEU A 114 -15.09 3.69 1.55
N ASP A 115 -15.11 4.45 0.46
CA ASP A 115 -15.86 4.01 -0.71
C ASP A 115 -15.16 2.84 -1.42
N ASP A 116 -15.87 2.21 -2.34
CA ASP A 116 -15.37 1.05 -3.10
C ASP A 116 -14.04 1.33 -3.82
N THR A 117 -13.86 2.54 -4.35
CA THR A 117 -12.64 2.94 -5.05
C THR A 117 -11.48 3.06 -4.07
N CYS A 118 -11.68 3.75 -2.95
CA CYS A 118 -10.67 3.89 -1.92
C CYS A 118 -10.26 2.53 -1.33
N TRP A 119 -11.22 1.66 -1.02
CA TRP A 119 -10.94 0.34 -0.49
C TRP A 119 -10.16 -0.54 -1.48
N LYS A 120 -10.72 -0.73 -2.70
CA LYS A 120 -10.19 -1.71 -3.66
C LYS A 120 -8.93 -1.25 -4.37
N GLN A 121 -8.86 0.04 -4.73
CA GLN A 121 -7.79 0.56 -5.59
C GLN A 121 -6.67 1.26 -4.83
N GLN A 122 -6.95 1.75 -3.62
CA GLN A 122 -6.00 2.57 -2.87
C GLN A 122 -5.60 1.94 -1.53
N THR A 123 -6.54 1.28 -0.82
CA THR A 123 -6.24 0.72 0.51
C THR A 123 -5.67 -0.70 0.42
N ILE A 124 -6.31 -1.62 -0.31
CA ILE A 124 -5.82 -3.00 -0.45
C ILE A 124 -4.36 -3.07 -0.92
N PRO A 125 -3.91 -2.30 -1.94
CA PRO A 125 -2.51 -2.32 -2.37
C PRO A 125 -1.52 -1.86 -1.30
N ALA A 126 -1.94 -1.00 -0.38
CA ALA A 126 -1.12 -0.49 0.72
C ALA A 126 -1.05 -1.44 1.93
N LEU A 127 -1.98 -2.41 2.04
CA LEU A 127 -1.98 -3.39 3.12
C LEU A 127 -0.96 -4.50 2.85
N ASP A 128 -0.29 -4.96 3.91
CA ASP A 128 0.57 -6.13 3.84
C ASP A 128 -0.23 -7.43 3.87
N TYR A 129 -1.29 -7.44 4.66
CA TYR A 129 -2.15 -8.60 4.86
C TYR A 129 -3.53 -8.19 5.37
N TYR A 130 -4.55 -8.86 4.90
CA TYR A 130 -5.88 -8.77 5.51
C TYR A 130 -6.60 -10.13 5.48
N LYS A 131 -7.55 -10.32 6.38
CA LYS A 131 -8.41 -11.51 6.46
C LYS A 131 -9.85 -11.12 6.75
N GLY A 132 -10.78 -11.84 6.15
CA GLY A 132 -12.21 -11.52 6.21
C GLY A 132 -12.63 -10.62 5.05
N SER A 133 -13.65 -9.82 5.24
CA SER A 133 -14.24 -8.94 4.25
C SER A 133 -14.43 -7.52 4.76
N TYR A 134 -14.48 -6.55 3.86
CA TYR A 134 -14.91 -5.20 4.18
C TYR A 134 -16.35 -5.21 4.73
N PRO A 135 -16.68 -4.41 5.76
CA PRO A 135 -17.99 -4.37 6.37
C PRO A 135 -19.10 -4.02 5.37
N THR A 136 -20.21 -4.74 5.43
CA THR A 136 -21.39 -4.50 4.57
C THR A 136 -22.67 -4.23 5.37
N LYS A 137 -22.73 -4.74 6.62
CA LYS A 137 -23.85 -4.49 7.51
C LYS A 137 -23.52 -3.36 8.47
N GLU A 138 -24.55 -2.69 8.95
CA GLU A 138 -24.42 -1.54 9.85
C GLU A 138 -23.63 -1.84 11.14
N ASN A 139 -23.73 -3.06 11.64
CA ASN A 139 -23.04 -3.52 12.84
C ASN A 139 -21.74 -4.29 12.55
N GLU A 140 -21.24 -4.31 11.32
CA GLU A 140 -19.97 -4.95 10.99
C GLU A 140 -18.81 -3.96 11.10
N ILE A 141 -17.65 -4.46 11.53
CA ILE A 141 -16.42 -3.69 11.66
C ILE A 141 -15.22 -4.53 11.23
N MET A 142 -14.27 -3.89 10.54
CA MET A 142 -12.96 -4.47 10.22
C MET A 142 -11.89 -3.70 10.95
N LEU A 143 -11.05 -4.36 11.75
CA LEU A 143 -10.09 -3.70 12.64
C LEU A 143 -8.64 -3.90 12.19
N SER A 144 -7.80 -2.90 12.43
CA SER A 144 -6.35 -3.08 12.34
C SER A 144 -5.85 -4.06 13.41
N GLN A 145 -4.76 -4.74 13.11
CA GLN A 145 -4.16 -5.68 14.08
C GLN A 145 -3.65 -4.94 15.33
N SER A 146 -3.22 -3.68 15.18
CA SER A 146 -2.88 -2.81 16.32
C SER A 146 -4.09 -2.58 17.23
N ALA A 147 -5.24 -2.20 16.67
CA ALA A 147 -6.48 -2.00 17.43
C ALA A 147 -6.91 -3.27 18.17
N LEU A 148 -6.84 -4.44 17.52
CA LEU A 148 -7.15 -5.72 18.19
C LEU A 148 -6.22 -6.01 19.37
N ARG A 149 -4.93 -5.70 19.25
CA ARG A 149 -3.96 -5.81 20.33
C ARG A 149 -4.24 -4.81 21.46
N SER A 150 -4.59 -3.58 21.12
CA SER A 150 -4.95 -2.53 22.10
C SER A 150 -6.14 -2.94 22.96
N ILE A 151 -7.15 -3.63 22.39
CA ILE A 151 -8.29 -4.16 23.15
C ILE A 151 -8.03 -5.56 23.76
N GLY A 152 -6.81 -6.12 23.62
CA GLY A 152 -6.39 -7.37 24.24
C GLY A 152 -6.73 -8.64 23.47
N ILE A 153 -7.22 -8.54 22.23
CA ILE A 153 -7.56 -9.68 21.39
C ILE A 153 -6.34 -10.18 20.63
N LYS A 154 -5.76 -11.30 21.07
CA LYS A 154 -4.57 -11.92 20.45
C LYS A 154 -4.90 -12.89 19.31
N LYS A 155 -6.08 -13.50 19.30
CA LYS A 155 -6.52 -14.47 18.30
C LYS A 155 -7.90 -14.09 17.78
N PRO A 156 -7.97 -13.13 16.82
CA PRO A 156 -9.24 -12.69 16.28
C PRO A 156 -9.92 -13.79 15.45
N LYS A 157 -11.23 -13.82 15.49
CA LYS A 157 -12.08 -14.69 14.65
C LYS A 157 -13.17 -13.83 14.02
N VAL A 158 -13.42 -14.01 12.73
CA VAL A 158 -14.56 -13.39 12.05
C VAL A 158 -15.84 -13.85 12.74
N GLY A 159 -16.77 -12.91 12.94
CA GLY A 159 -18.02 -13.14 13.67
C GLY A 159 -17.95 -12.88 15.18
N MET A 160 -16.79 -12.49 15.74
CA MET A 160 -16.70 -12.09 17.15
C MET A 160 -17.52 -10.83 17.41
N GLU A 161 -18.21 -10.81 18.54
CA GLU A 161 -18.93 -9.64 19.04
C GLU A 161 -18.00 -8.72 19.83
N LEU A 162 -18.06 -7.43 19.51
CA LEU A 162 -17.23 -6.38 20.08
C LEU A 162 -18.14 -5.27 20.61
N PRO A 163 -18.45 -5.25 21.92
CA PRO A 163 -19.25 -4.18 22.54
C PRO A 163 -18.36 -2.93 22.68
N PHE A 164 -18.59 -1.95 21.84
CA PHE A 164 -17.91 -0.67 21.88
C PHE A 164 -18.83 0.44 22.37
N ILE A 165 -18.24 1.42 23.04
CA ILE A 165 -18.81 2.75 23.22
C ILE A 165 -18.03 3.69 22.32
N TYR A 166 -18.73 4.43 21.47
CA TYR A 166 -18.12 5.32 20.48
C TYR A 166 -18.85 6.65 20.39
N GLN A 167 -18.14 7.64 19.86
CA GLN A 167 -18.68 8.95 19.54
C GLN A 167 -18.64 9.15 18.03
N THR A 168 -19.75 9.64 17.46
CA THR A 168 -19.82 10.03 16.06
C THR A 168 -19.23 11.44 15.86
N LEU A 169 -18.73 11.70 14.66
CA LEU A 169 -18.14 13.01 14.32
C LEU A 169 -19.01 13.79 13.33
N ALA A 170 -20.31 13.44 13.19
CA ALA A 170 -21.23 14.21 12.34
C ALA A 170 -21.40 15.63 12.89
N GLU A 171 -21.47 16.63 11.99
CA GLU A 171 -21.51 18.07 12.31
C GLU A 171 -22.64 18.47 13.28
N ASN A 172 -23.71 17.69 13.39
CA ASN A 172 -24.88 17.96 14.22
C ASN A 172 -25.07 16.98 15.39
N SER A 173 -24.12 16.07 15.65
CA SER A 173 -24.22 15.16 16.78
C SER A 173 -23.60 15.82 18.02
N GLU A 174 -24.39 15.99 19.07
CA GLU A 174 -23.82 16.16 20.43
C GLU A 174 -22.83 15.00 20.63
N ASN A 175 -21.65 15.28 21.21
CA ASN A 175 -20.60 14.28 21.50
C ASN A 175 -21.10 13.26 22.55
N ASN A 176 -22.16 12.51 22.20
CA ASN A 176 -22.77 11.55 23.08
C ASN A 176 -22.17 10.16 22.84
N ASP A 177 -21.73 9.55 23.94
CA ASP A 177 -21.29 8.17 23.94
C ASP A 177 -22.44 7.23 23.56
N THR A 178 -22.29 6.50 22.49
CA THR A 178 -23.25 5.51 22.00
C THR A 178 -22.70 4.11 22.17
N ALA A 179 -23.45 3.25 22.82
CA ALA A 179 -23.09 1.84 22.96
C ALA A 179 -23.64 1.01 21.78
N LYS A 180 -22.76 0.26 21.12
CA LYS A 180 -23.13 -0.65 20.01
C LYS A 180 -22.25 -1.89 20.03
N THR A 181 -22.87 -3.04 19.80
CA THR A 181 -22.13 -4.29 19.60
C THR A 181 -21.86 -4.48 18.12
N PHE A 182 -20.59 -4.43 17.76
CA PHE A 182 -20.13 -4.70 16.41
C PHE A 182 -19.76 -6.17 16.24
N ILE A 183 -19.85 -6.65 15.02
CA ILE A 183 -19.41 -7.99 14.61
C ILE A 183 -18.12 -7.82 13.79
N LEU A 184 -17.05 -8.48 14.19
CA LEU A 184 -15.78 -8.45 13.47
C LEU A 184 -15.92 -9.13 12.12
N SER A 185 -15.94 -8.36 11.03
CA SER A 185 -16.00 -8.87 9.65
C SER A 185 -14.63 -9.27 9.10
N GLY A 186 -13.56 -8.72 9.67
CA GLY A 186 -12.20 -8.98 9.25
C GLY A 186 -11.18 -8.17 10.03
N TRP A 187 -9.91 -8.37 9.70
CA TRP A 187 -8.81 -7.57 10.24
C TRP A 187 -7.70 -7.42 9.22
N PHE A 188 -6.88 -6.41 9.39
CA PHE A 188 -5.78 -6.09 8.50
C PHE A 188 -4.52 -5.69 9.27
N LEU A 189 -3.38 -5.85 8.61
CA LEU A 189 -2.09 -5.38 9.07
C LEU A 189 -1.68 -4.16 8.23
N ASP A 190 -1.50 -3.04 8.92
CA ASP A 190 -0.89 -1.84 8.35
C ASP A 190 0.30 -1.38 9.20
N TYR A 191 1.08 -0.47 8.66
CA TYR A 191 2.27 0.07 9.32
C TYR A 191 2.09 1.53 9.75
N THR A 192 0.86 2.03 9.76
CA THR A 192 0.58 3.43 10.13
C THR A 192 0.78 3.70 11.62
N GLY A 193 0.79 2.64 12.44
CA GLY A 193 0.88 2.74 13.90
C GLY A 193 -0.35 3.37 14.56
N VAL A 194 -1.43 3.57 13.82
CA VAL A 194 -2.70 4.13 14.31
C VAL A 194 -3.73 3.04 14.43
N ASP A 195 -4.42 2.97 15.56
CA ASP A 195 -5.54 2.06 15.73
C ASP A 195 -6.72 2.51 14.86
N LYS A 196 -7.09 1.66 13.89
CA LYS A 196 -8.12 1.96 12.90
C LYS A 196 -9.18 0.86 12.85
N GLY A 197 -10.42 1.29 12.63
CA GLY A 197 -11.52 0.41 12.24
C GLY A 197 -12.18 0.93 10.97
N TYR A 198 -12.53 0.02 10.06
CA TYR A 198 -13.38 0.33 8.92
C TYR A 198 -14.80 -0.09 9.21
N VAL A 199 -15.75 0.75 8.81
CA VAL A 199 -17.19 0.54 8.99
C VAL A 199 -17.90 0.52 7.64
N SER A 200 -19.12 0.01 7.60
CA SER A 200 -19.91 -0.10 6.38
C SER A 200 -20.49 1.25 5.93
N ASP A 201 -20.88 1.33 4.67
CA ASP A 201 -21.66 2.44 4.13
C ASP A 201 -22.96 2.69 4.91
N LYS A 202 -23.66 1.62 5.32
CA LYS A 202 -24.88 1.71 6.15
C LYS A 202 -24.63 2.36 7.50
N PHE A 203 -23.48 2.06 8.11
CA PHE A 203 -23.08 2.73 9.35
C PHE A 203 -22.82 4.22 9.11
N TYR A 204 -22.06 4.55 8.06
CA TYR A 204 -21.76 5.94 7.69
C TYR A 204 -23.03 6.75 7.42
N GLN A 205 -24.03 6.18 6.72
CA GLN A 205 -25.29 6.85 6.44
C GLN A 205 -26.21 7.00 7.66
N SER A 206 -25.98 6.20 8.73
CA SER A 206 -26.77 6.25 9.97
C SER A 206 -26.19 7.22 11.01
N THR A 207 -25.01 7.75 10.76
CA THR A 207 -24.29 8.67 11.65
C THR A 207 -24.26 10.10 11.11
#